data_c3f78f0e58a55eb088f637a61d4dfa76
#
_entry.id   c3f78f0e58a55eb088f637a61d4dfa76
#
_cell.length_a   1.000
_cell.length_b   1.000
_cell.length_c   1.000
_cell.angle_alpha   90.00
_cell.angle_beta   90.00
_cell.angle_gamma   90.00
#
_symmetry.space_group_name_H-M   'P 1'
#
loop_
_entity.id
_entity.type
_entity.pdbx_description
1 polymer ?
#
loop_
_entity_poly.entity_id
_entity_poly.type
_entity_poly.pdbx_seq_one_letter_code
_entity_poly.pdbx_strand_id
1 'polypeptide(L)'
;MTKDGTGKQVSVNDTVTAYYKGMLLNGSVFDQTKDKPAIFPLNRLIKGWQIGVPLCKVGGKIKVIIPSNLGYSIRTRAAKIPPNSILVFEIEVVDTKPPIN
;
A
#
# COMPACT_ATOMS: atom_id res chain seq x y z
N MET A 1 12.59 -3.40 0.83
CA MET A 1 11.93 -4.10 -0.29
C MET A 1 12.23 -5.59 -0.22
N THR A 2 11.24 -6.42 -0.47
CA THR A 2 11.41 -7.87 -0.50
C THR A 2 11.80 -8.36 -1.88
N LYS A 3 11.56 -7.57 -2.91
CA LYS A 3 11.94 -7.87 -4.29
C LYS A 3 12.11 -6.56 -5.05
N ASP A 4 13.21 -6.44 -5.76
CA ASP A 4 13.44 -5.30 -6.66
C ASP A 4 12.67 -5.51 -7.96
N GLY A 5 11.92 -4.49 -8.38
CA GLY A 5 11.31 -4.51 -9.68
C GLY A 5 12.28 -4.06 -10.77
N THR A 6 11.97 -4.41 -12.00
CA THR A 6 12.76 -4.03 -13.18
C THR A 6 12.05 -3.04 -14.06
N GLY A 7 10.79 -2.75 -13.77
CA GLY A 7 9.98 -1.85 -14.56
C GLY A 7 10.10 -0.39 -14.12
N LYS A 8 9.06 0.37 -14.47
CA LYS A 8 9.01 1.81 -14.22
C LYS A 8 8.96 2.11 -12.71
N GLN A 9 9.64 3.17 -12.30
CA GLN A 9 9.57 3.67 -10.92
C GLN A 9 8.18 4.26 -10.65
N VAL A 10 7.60 3.92 -9.49
CA VAL A 10 6.30 4.47 -9.06
C VAL A 10 6.49 5.91 -8.59
N SER A 11 5.54 6.78 -8.93
CA SER A 11 5.47 8.15 -8.44
C SER A 11 4.22 8.33 -7.58
N VAL A 12 4.28 9.21 -6.57
CA VAL A 12 3.15 9.43 -5.65
C VAL A 12 1.89 9.92 -6.37
N ASN A 13 2.03 10.54 -7.54
CA ASN A 13 0.88 11.02 -8.32
C ASN A 13 0.33 9.96 -9.29
N ASP A 14 0.95 8.80 -9.35
CA ASP A 14 0.54 7.74 -10.28
C ASP A 14 -0.74 7.04 -9.80
N THR A 15 -1.45 6.44 -10.77
CA THR A 15 -2.46 5.42 -10.50
C THR A 15 -1.77 4.07 -10.55
N VAL A 16 -1.84 3.35 -9.44
CA VAL A 16 -1.09 2.11 -9.24
C VAL A 16 -2.02 0.91 -9.30
N THR A 17 -1.56 -0.16 -9.95
CA THR A 17 -2.21 -1.47 -9.96
C THR A 17 -1.34 -2.40 -9.12
N ALA A 18 -1.90 -2.95 -8.06
CA ALA A 18 -1.11 -3.75 -7.12
C ALA A 18 -1.94 -4.80 -6.41
N TYR A 19 -1.28 -5.92 -6.08
CA TYR A 19 -1.79 -6.85 -5.06
C TYR A 19 -1.29 -6.39 -3.71
N TYR A 20 -2.11 -6.53 -2.68
CA TYR A 20 -1.68 -6.17 -1.33
C TYR A 20 -2.35 -7.02 -0.26
N LYS A 21 -1.72 -7.06 0.90
CA LYS A 21 -2.24 -7.69 2.10
C LYS A 21 -1.92 -6.78 3.28
N GLY A 22 -2.96 -6.31 3.97
CA GLY A 22 -2.82 -5.46 5.15
C GLY A 22 -3.07 -6.24 6.42
N MET A 23 -2.17 -6.08 7.39
CA MET A 23 -2.20 -6.83 8.63
C MET A 23 -1.94 -5.91 9.82
N LEU A 24 -2.44 -6.31 10.99
CA LEU A 24 -2.01 -5.74 12.26
C LEU A 24 -0.71 -6.42 12.70
N LEU A 25 -0.04 -5.86 13.71
CA LEU A 25 1.20 -6.44 14.23
C LEU A 25 1.06 -7.88 14.70
N ASN A 26 -0.15 -8.26 15.17
CA ASN A 26 -0.40 -9.63 15.64
C ASN A 26 -0.64 -10.62 14.49
N GLY A 27 -0.55 -10.17 13.24
CA GLY A 27 -0.76 -11.02 12.08
C GLY A 27 -2.21 -11.08 11.58
N SER A 28 -3.14 -10.42 12.24
CA SER A 28 -4.53 -10.40 11.79
C SER A 28 -4.67 -9.62 10.49
N VAL A 29 -5.18 -10.26 9.44
CA VAL A 29 -5.41 -9.62 8.15
C VAL A 29 -6.71 -8.82 8.22
N PHE A 30 -6.64 -7.53 7.89
CA PHE A 30 -7.84 -6.69 7.87
C PHE A 30 -8.31 -6.37 6.46
N ASP A 31 -7.44 -6.51 5.47
CA ASP A 31 -7.79 -6.27 4.07
C ASP A 31 -6.75 -6.93 3.17
N GLN A 32 -7.19 -7.41 2.01
CA GLN A 32 -6.28 -7.98 1.01
C GLN A 32 -6.97 -8.11 -0.34
N THR A 33 -6.17 -8.05 -1.40
CA THR A 33 -6.63 -8.43 -2.73
C THR A 33 -6.70 -9.96 -2.80
N LYS A 34 -7.53 -10.46 -3.71
CA LYS A 34 -7.68 -11.91 -3.94
C LYS A 34 -7.18 -12.28 -5.33
N ASP A 35 -8.09 -12.54 -6.27
CA ASP A 35 -7.72 -13.05 -7.59
C ASP A 35 -7.25 -11.95 -8.55
N LYS A 36 -7.60 -10.69 -8.26
CA LYS A 36 -7.30 -9.56 -9.14
C LYS A 36 -6.63 -8.44 -8.35
N PRO A 37 -5.70 -7.72 -8.98
CA PRO A 37 -5.08 -6.57 -8.32
C PRO A 37 -6.08 -5.43 -8.19
N ALA A 38 -5.84 -4.57 -7.21
CA ALA A 38 -6.59 -3.34 -7.04
C ALA A 38 -5.95 -2.21 -7.83
N ILE A 39 -6.76 -1.27 -8.32
CA ILE A 39 -6.32 -0.08 -9.06
C ILE A 39 -6.73 1.14 -8.25
N PHE A 40 -5.78 2.01 -7.92
CA PHE A 40 -6.07 3.17 -7.09
C PHE A 40 -5.10 4.31 -7.35
N PRO A 41 -5.57 5.56 -7.21
CA PRO A 41 -4.67 6.71 -7.25
C PRO A 41 -3.90 6.80 -5.93
N LEU A 42 -2.58 6.75 -6.01
CA LEU A 42 -1.73 6.63 -4.82
C LEU A 42 -1.87 7.83 -3.89
N ASN A 43 -2.02 9.03 -4.45
CA ASN A 43 -2.11 10.25 -3.65
C ASN A 43 -3.41 10.41 -2.85
N ARG A 44 -4.36 9.49 -3.01
CA ARG A 44 -5.61 9.46 -2.23
C ARG A 44 -5.59 8.42 -1.12
N LEU A 45 -4.50 7.69 -0.99
CA LEU A 45 -4.36 6.66 0.03
C LEU A 45 -3.74 7.22 1.31
N ILE A 46 -3.65 6.37 2.34
CA ILE A 46 -3.00 6.77 3.59
C ILE A 46 -1.54 7.14 3.33
N LYS A 47 -1.01 8.03 4.16
CA LYS A 47 0.33 8.59 3.92
C LYS A 47 1.44 7.55 3.90
N GLY A 48 1.31 6.48 4.69
CA GLY A 48 2.29 5.40 4.68
C GLY A 48 2.48 4.79 3.29
N TRP A 49 1.40 4.64 2.53
CA TRP A 49 1.46 4.17 1.16
C TRP A 49 2.07 5.22 0.24
N GLN A 50 1.74 6.49 0.45
CA GLN A 50 2.28 7.58 -0.37
C GLN A 50 3.80 7.75 -0.20
N ILE A 51 4.33 7.37 0.94
CA ILE A 51 5.76 7.42 1.23
C ILE A 51 6.45 6.15 0.77
N GLY A 52 5.84 4.98 1.05
CA GLY A 52 6.48 3.68 0.84
C GLY A 52 6.42 3.17 -0.59
N VAL A 53 5.25 3.22 -1.23
CA VAL A 53 5.07 2.65 -2.56
C VAL A 53 5.96 3.31 -3.62
N PRO A 54 6.20 4.63 -3.61
CA PRO A 54 7.11 5.23 -4.58
C PRO A 54 8.56 4.75 -4.52
N LEU A 55 8.94 4.03 -3.48
CA LEU A 55 10.26 3.41 -3.40
C LEU A 55 10.34 2.13 -4.24
N CYS A 56 9.22 1.66 -4.74
CA CYS A 56 9.11 0.42 -5.49
C CYS A 56 9.04 0.67 -6.99
N LYS A 57 9.46 -0.32 -7.78
CA LYS A 57 9.31 -0.34 -9.24
C LYS A 57 8.30 -1.41 -9.63
N VAL A 58 7.75 -1.28 -10.84
CA VAL A 58 6.84 -2.30 -11.38
C VAL A 58 7.54 -3.67 -11.38
N GLY A 59 6.83 -4.69 -10.93
CA GLY A 59 7.36 -6.02 -10.75
C GLY A 59 8.00 -6.27 -9.40
N GLY A 60 8.14 -5.22 -8.58
CA GLY A 60 8.74 -5.34 -7.26
C GLY A 60 7.73 -5.63 -6.17
N LYS A 61 8.24 -6.07 -5.04
CA LYS A 61 7.45 -6.29 -3.83
C LYS A 61 8.07 -5.49 -2.69
N ILE A 62 7.21 -4.88 -1.89
CA ILE A 62 7.64 -4.10 -0.73
C ILE A 62 6.81 -4.48 0.49
N LYS A 63 7.45 -4.50 1.65
CA LYS A 63 6.77 -4.64 2.92
C LYS A 63 6.92 -3.31 3.66
N VAL A 64 5.79 -2.72 4.03
CA VAL A 64 5.76 -1.40 4.67
C VAL A 64 5.15 -1.55 6.06
N ILE A 65 5.85 -1.03 7.05
CA ILE A 65 5.33 -0.93 8.42
C ILE A 65 4.95 0.52 8.64
N ILE A 66 3.67 0.77 8.88
CA ILE A 66 3.09 2.11 8.92
C ILE A 66 2.70 2.44 10.36
N PRO A 67 3.34 3.43 10.98
CA PRO A 67 2.91 3.89 12.30
C PRO A 67 1.53 4.52 12.23
N SER A 68 0.81 4.55 13.34
CA SER A 68 -0.59 4.95 13.38
C SER A 68 -0.85 6.34 12.80
N ASN A 69 0.06 7.28 13.00
CA ASN A 69 -0.09 8.66 12.51
C ASN A 69 0.02 8.78 10.98
N LEU A 70 0.57 7.77 10.30
CA LEU A 70 0.67 7.73 8.84
C LEU A 70 -0.34 6.76 8.23
N GLY A 71 -1.15 6.09 9.08
CA GLY A 71 -2.21 5.20 8.67
C GLY A 71 -3.58 5.76 9.03
N TYR A 72 -4.39 4.95 9.71
CA TYR A 72 -5.76 5.34 10.05
C TYR A 72 -5.87 6.11 11.37
N SER A 73 -4.82 6.12 12.20
CA SER A 73 -4.80 6.80 13.48
C SER A 73 -6.07 6.51 14.31
N ILE A 74 -6.81 7.54 14.73
CA ILE A 74 -8.07 7.38 15.47
C ILE A 74 -9.27 7.21 14.54
N ARG A 75 -9.09 7.39 13.24
CA ARG A 75 -10.14 7.22 12.24
C ARG A 75 -10.00 5.87 11.58
N THR A 76 -10.76 4.89 12.02
CA THR A 76 -10.75 3.59 11.36
C THR A 76 -11.99 3.47 10.49
N ARG A 77 -11.81 2.97 9.27
CA ARG A 77 -12.90 2.69 8.34
C ARG A 77 -13.35 1.24 8.42
N ALA A 78 -12.56 0.41 9.08
CA ALA A 78 -12.83 -1.01 9.23
C ALA A 78 -12.92 -1.35 10.70
N ALA A 79 -13.95 -2.11 11.07
CA ALA A 79 -14.13 -2.56 12.46
C ALA A 79 -12.97 -3.43 12.95
N LYS A 80 -12.20 -4.00 12.00
CA LYS A 80 -11.06 -4.86 12.32
C LYS A 80 -9.79 -4.10 12.69
N ILE A 81 -9.78 -2.78 12.55
CA ILE A 81 -8.61 -1.97 12.83
C ILE A 81 -8.88 -1.12 14.07
N PRO A 82 -8.29 -1.47 15.22
CA PRO A 82 -8.41 -0.63 16.41
C PRO A 82 -7.78 0.76 16.18
N PRO A 83 -8.25 1.80 16.87
CA PRO A 83 -7.60 3.11 16.80
C PRO A 83 -6.12 3.04 17.17
N ASN A 84 -5.31 3.87 16.53
CA ASN A 84 -3.87 3.97 16.78
C ASN A 84 -3.10 2.67 16.49
N SER A 85 -3.59 1.85 15.56
CA SER A 85 -2.93 0.62 15.17
C SER A 85 -1.72 0.89 14.27
N ILE A 86 -0.66 0.11 14.50
CA ILE A 86 0.46 0.02 13.56
C ILE A 86 0.07 -0.99 12.50
N LEU A 87 0.23 -0.62 11.23
CA LEU A 87 -0.20 -1.44 10.10
C LEU A 87 1.02 -2.03 9.38
N VAL A 88 0.86 -3.26 8.90
CA VAL A 88 1.87 -3.91 8.06
C VAL A 88 1.23 -4.24 6.73
N PHE A 89 1.81 -3.72 5.65
CA PHE A 89 1.34 -4.02 4.30
C PHE A 89 2.42 -4.74 3.50
N GLU A 90 2.01 -5.82 2.84
CA GLU A 90 2.81 -6.47 1.81
C GLU A 90 2.18 -6.08 0.48
N ILE A 91 2.97 -5.47 -0.42
CA ILE A 91 2.47 -4.88 -1.66
C ILE A 91 3.32 -5.38 -2.82
N GLU A 92 2.65 -5.89 -3.86
CA GLU A 92 3.29 -6.26 -5.13
C GLU A 92 2.79 -5.33 -6.22
N VAL A 93 3.66 -4.50 -6.78
CA VAL A 93 3.30 -3.54 -7.82
C VAL A 93 3.26 -4.25 -9.17
N VAL A 94 2.09 -4.25 -9.80
CA VAL A 94 1.89 -4.87 -11.11
C VAL A 94 2.08 -3.87 -12.23
N ASP A 95 1.58 -2.64 -12.04
CA ASP A 95 1.66 -1.58 -13.05
C ASP A 95 1.53 -0.22 -12.39
N THR A 96 1.98 0.82 -13.08
CA THR A 96 1.80 2.20 -12.65
C THR A 96 1.62 3.08 -13.88
N LYS A 97 0.71 4.05 -13.78
CA LYS A 97 0.41 4.98 -14.87
C LYS A 97 0.47 6.41 -14.34
N PRO A 98 1.02 7.34 -15.13
CA PRO A 98 1.05 8.75 -14.73
C PRO A 98 -0.36 9.30 -14.61
N PRO A 99 -0.55 10.41 -13.86
CA PRO A 99 -1.87 11.02 -13.74
C PRO A 99 -2.39 11.48 -15.09
N ILE A 100 -3.71 11.39 -15.24
CA ILE A 100 -4.41 11.91 -16.42
C ILE A 100 -4.73 13.38 -16.16
N ASN A 101 -4.23 14.23 -17.01
CA ASN A 101 -4.54 15.66 -16.96
C ASN A 101 -5.73 16.00 -17.84
#